data_d73ddfdc12a86f14f37f2280f95a4e65
#
_entry.id   d73ddfdc12a86f14f37f2280f95a4e65
#
_cell.length_a   1.000
_cell.length_b   1.000
_cell.length_c   1.000
_cell.angle_alpha   90.00
_cell.angle_beta   90.00
_cell.angle_gamma   90.00
#
_symmetry.space_group_name_H-M   'P 1'
#
loop_
_entity.id
_entity.type
_entity.pdbx_description
1 polymer ?
#
loop_
_entity_poly.entity_id
_entity_poly.type
_entity_poly.pdbx_seq_one_letter_code
_entity_poly.pdbx_strand_id
1 'polypeptide(L)'
;MNALNRLSIRTRLYFGTVFSLVLLVVIGAMGYLALERTRNTLEVLFTQRVQTLTDMGELRTTLGDLRRAEKDIIINFNNTIEVSNGRDLWKKSLQNLTKGMADVRKVQAGDASFAEAIDKALAEVKEYEAGISPVFEQIERAQIDGAVGGA
;
A
#
# COMPACT_ATOMS: atom_id res chain seq x y z
N MET A 1 34.44 -8.98 54.44
CA MET A 1 33.02 -8.52 54.39
C MET A 1 32.63 -7.64 55.57
N ASN A 2 33.31 -6.52 55.90
CA ASN A 2 32.91 -5.73 57.08
C ASN A 2 33.21 -4.22 56.97
N ALA A 3 33.24 -3.66 55.76
CA ALA A 3 33.40 -2.21 55.59
C ALA A 3 32.11 -1.43 55.94
N LEU A 4 30.94 -2.03 55.80
CA LEU A 4 29.64 -1.41 56.11
C LEU A 4 29.35 -1.26 57.60
N ASN A 5 30.03 -2.04 58.45
CA ASN A 5 29.80 -2.03 59.91
C ASN A 5 30.46 -0.84 60.66
N ARG A 6 31.34 -0.09 59.99
CA ARG A 6 32.03 1.09 60.58
C ARG A 6 31.34 2.43 60.25
N LEU A 7 30.29 2.41 59.44
CA LEU A 7 29.59 3.64 59.08
C LEU A 7 28.52 3.97 60.13
N SER A 8 28.45 5.27 60.50
CA SER A 8 27.41 5.81 61.39
C SER A 8 26.02 5.49 60.85
N ILE A 9 25.04 5.27 61.70
CA ILE A 9 23.64 5.02 61.36
C ILE A 9 23.11 6.11 60.41
N ARG A 10 23.51 7.37 60.62
CA ARG A 10 23.13 8.48 59.74
C ARG A 10 23.65 8.30 58.32
N THR A 11 24.90 7.87 58.16
CA THR A 11 25.54 7.66 56.86
C THR A 11 24.87 6.51 56.09
N ARG A 12 24.46 5.44 56.79
CA ARG A 12 23.70 4.32 56.14
C ARG A 12 22.34 4.77 55.65
N LEU A 13 21.66 5.62 56.44
CA LEU A 13 20.36 6.15 56.06
C LEU A 13 20.45 7.04 54.81
N TYR A 14 21.42 7.97 54.77
CA TYR A 14 21.68 8.83 53.63
C TYR A 14 22.06 8.04 52.39
N PHE A 15 22.90 7.01 52.53
CA PHE A 15 23.30 6.15 51.42
C PHE A 15 22.11 5.39 50.83
N GLY A 16 21.25 4.84 51.69
CA GLY A 16 20.01 4.16 51.25
C GLY A 16 19.06 5.11 50.51
N THR A 17 18.87 6.32 51.01
CA THR A 17 17.98 7.31 50.39
C THR A 17 18.54 7.79 49.05
N VAL A 18 19.82 8.12 48.98
CA VAL A 18 20.49 8.55 47.74
C VAL A 18 20.46 7.41 46.70
N PHE A 19 20.75 6.19 47.12
CA PHE A 19 20.68 5.01 46.22
C PHE A 19 19.28 4.78 45.66
N SER A 20 18.24 4.88 46.51
CA SER A 20 16.86 4.77 46.10
C SER A 20 16.47 5.88 45.10
N LEU A 21 16.92 7.10 45.31
CA LEU A 21 16.69 8.24 44.43
C LEU A 21 17.38 8.06 43.07
N VAL A 22 18.60 7.57 43.05
CA VAL A 22 19.35 7.26 41.83
C VAL A 22 18.62 6.15 41.02
N LEU A 23 18.17 5.08 41.70
CA LEU A 23 17.40 4.01 41.08
C LEU A 23 16.11 4.54 40.44
N LEU A 24 15.39 5.41 41.14
CA LEU A 24 14.16 6.04 40.61
C LEU A 24 14.43 6.84 39.32
N VAL A 25 15.52 7.62 39.31
CA VAL A 25 15.92 8.40 38.13
C VAL A 25 16.31 7.48 36.97
N VAL A 26 17.05 6.40 37.23
CA VAL A 26 17.43 5.43 36.19
C VAL A 26 16.21 4.73 35.60
N ILE A 27 15.28 4.27 36.44
CA ILE A 27 14.06 3.64 36.00
C ILE A 27 13.20 4.62 35.17
N GLY A 28 13.08 5.87 35.64
CA GLY A 28 12.35 6.93 34.93
C GLY A 28 12.97 7.24 33.56
N ALA A 29 14.30 7.35 33.50
CA ALA A 29 15.02 7.59 32.24
C ALA A 29 14.86 6.41 31.25
N MET A 30 14.99 5.17 31.74
CA MET A 30 14.75 3.99 30.90
C MET A 30 13.31 3.90 30.40
N GLY A 31 12.34 4.20 31.26
CA GLY A 31 10.91 4.24 30.87
C GLY A 31 10.64 5.30 29.80
N TYR A 32 11.22 6.48 29.95
CA TYR A 32 11.11 7.55 28.96
C TYR A 32 11.70 7.14 27.60
N LEU A 33 12.92 6.60 27.58
CA LEU A 33 13.55 6.14 26.34
C LEU A 33 12.79 4.99 25.66
N ALA A 34 12.25 4.08 26.47
CA ALA A 34 11.43 2.98 25.94
C ALA A 34 10.13 3.50 25.31
N LEU A 35 9.48 4.48 25.94
CA LEU A 35 8.24 5.10 25.44
C LEU A 35 8.50 5.85 24.13
N GLU A 36 9.60 6.59 24.02
CA GLU A 36 9.95 7.33 22.81
C GLU A 36 10.25 6.39 21.63
N ARG A 37 10.95 5.27 21.86
CA ARG A 37 11.17 4.24 20.83
C ARG A 37 9.86 3.59 20.38
N THR A 38 8.98 3.29 21.31
CA THR A 38 7.67 2.69 21.00
C THR A 38 6.81 3.64 20.20
N ARG A 39 6.79 4.93 20.54
CA ARG A 39 6.04 5.96 19.83
C ARG A 39 6.49 6.09 18.38
N ASN A 40 7.79 6.19 18.13
CA ASN A 40 8.36 6.30 16.78
C ASN A 40 8.04 5.05 15.93
N THR A 41 8.12 3.86 16.53
CA THR A 41 7.79 2.60 15.84
C THR A 41 6.31 2.52 15.48
N LEU A 42 5.43 2.92 16.40
CA LEU A 42 3.98 2.93 16.15
C LEU A 42 3.59 3.94 15.08
N GLU A 43 4.18 5.14 15.08
CA GLU A 43 3.89 6.18 14.10
C GLU A 43 4.27 5.73 12.68
N VAL A 44 5.43 5.11 12.51
CA VAL A 44 5.87 4.55 11.23
C VAL A 44 4.95 3.42 10.77
N LEU A 45 4.62 2.47 11.65
CA LEU A 45 3.73 1.36 11.32
C LEU A 45 2.31 1.84 10.99
N PHE A 46 1.81 2.83 11.73
CA PHE A 46 0.45 3.34 11.52
C PHE A 46 0.36 4.09 10.19
N THR A 47 1.33 4.96 9.89
CA THR A 47 1.39 5.70 8.64
C THR A 47 1.51 4.77 7.43
N GLN A 48 2.39 3.76 7.48
CA GLN A 48 2.53 2.78 6.41
C GLN A 48 1.25 1.96 6.18
N ARG A 49 0.60 1.51 7.25
CA ARG A 49 -0.64 0.70 7.11
C ARG A 49 -1.81 1.52 6.61
N VAL A 50 -1.98 2.75 7.08
CA VAL A 50 -3.03 3.65 6.59
C VAL A 50 -2.79 3.97 5.11
N GLN A 51 -1.55 4.27 4.73
CA GLN A 51 -1.20 4.51 3.33
C GLN A 51 -1.52 3.29 2.46
N THR A 52 -1.12 2.10 2.87
CA THR A 52 -1.41 0.87 2.11
C THR A 52 -2.91 0.63 1.94
N LEU A 53 -3.72 0.90 2.98
CA LEU A 53 -5.17 0.76 2.88
C LEU A 53 -5.77 1.78 1.89
N THR A 54 -5.27 3.00 1.88
CA THR A 54 -5.67 4.05 0.94
C THR A 54 -5.31 3.63 -0.49
N ASP A 55 -4.08 3.20 -0.71
CA ASP A 55 -3.58 2.76 -2.02
C ASP A 55 -4.38 1.55 -2.54
N MET A 56 -4.72 0.60 -1.66
CA MET A 56 -5.60 -0.53 -2.01
C MET A 56 -7.02 -0.08 -2.36
N GLY A 57 -7.54 0.95 -1.69
CA GLY A 57 -8.82 1.59 -2.01
C GLY A 57 -8.80 2.21 -3.41
N GLU A 58 -7.73 2.92 -3.76
CA GLU A 58 -7.52 3.50 -5.08
C GLU A 58 -7.40 2.42 -6.18
N LEU A 59 -6.65 1.35 -5.93
CA LEU A 59 -6.55 0.21 -6.84
C LEU A 59 -7.90 -0.43 -7.11
N ARG A 60 -8.73 -0.60 -6.08
CA ARG A 60 -10.09 -1.12 -6.22
C ARG A 60 -10.97 -0.21 -7.06
N THR A 61 -10.87 1.10 -6.87
CA THR A 61 -11.61 2.10 -7.67
C THR A 61 -11.16 2.05 -9.12
N THR A 62 -9.85 2.05 -9.37
CA THR A 62 -9.26 1.97 -10.72
C THR A 62 -9.66 0.69 -11.45
N LEU A 63 -9.72 -0.44 -10.75
CA LEU A 63 -10.24 -1.70 -11.29
C LEU A 63 -11.74 -1.59 -11.64
N GLY A 64 -12.51 -0.87 -10.84
CA GLY A 64 -13.91 -0.57 -11.11
C GLY A 64 -14.09 0.26 -12.38
N ASP A 65 -13.26 1.28 -12.57
CA ASP A 65 -13.26 2.14 -13.76
C ASP A 65 -12.82 1.37 -15.01
N LEU A 66 -11.83 0.49 -14.88
CA LEU A 66 -11.42 -0.42 -15.96
C LEU A 66 -12.59 -1.29 -16.46
N ARG A 67 -13.29 -1.93 -15.52
CA ARG A 67 -14.46 -2.77 -15.83
C ARG A 67 -15.64 -1.98 -16.38
N ARG A 68 -15.81 -0.73 -15.94
CA ARG A 68 -16.84 0.15 -16.50
C ARG A 68 -16.52 0.49 -17.93
N ALA A 69 -15.31 0.94 -18.24
CA ALA A 69 -14.87 1.25 -19.59
C ALA A 69 -15.01 0.04 -20.53
N GLU A 70 -14.68 -1.17 -20.08
CA GLU A 70 -14.87 -2.42 -20.80
C GLU A 70 -16.35 -2.67 -21.16
N LYS A 71 -17.24 -2.52 -20.18
CA LYS A 71 -18.68 -2.66 -20.41
C LYS A 71 -19.22 -1.61 -21.36
N ASP A 72 -18.76 -0.37 -21.23
CA ASP A 72 -19.18 0.72 -22.09
C ASP A 72 -18.77 0.47 -23.55
N ILE A 73 -17.56 -0.07 -23.80
CA ILE A 73 -17.14 -0.50 -25.14
C ILE A 73 -18.08 -1.59 -25.71
N ILE A 74 -18.40 -2.59 -24.88
CA ILE A 74 -19.25 -3.72 -25.32
C ILE A 74 -20.69 -3.27 -25.55
N ILE A 75 -21.25 -2.42 -24.72
CA ILE A 75 -22.63 -1.94 -24.83
C ILE A 75 -22.78 -1.00 -26.02
N ASN A 76 -21.80 -0.15 -26.27
CA ASN A 76 -21.81 0.87 -27.30
C ASN A 76 -21.09 0.42 -28.58
N PHE A 77 -20.99 -0.89 -28.83
CA PHE A 77 -20.23 -1.47 -29.95
C PHE A 77 -20.62 -0.92 -31.33
N ASN A 78 -21.82 -0.36 -31.49
CA ASN A 78 -22.31 0.26 -32.73
C ASN A 78 -21.92 1.75 -32.86
N ASN A 79 -21.29 2.36 -31.83
CA ASN A 79 -20.93 3.76 -31.83
C ASN A 79 -19.41 3.91 -31.77
N THR A 80 -18.79 4.23 -32.92
CA THR A 80 -17.33 4.34 -33.07
C THR A 80 -16.72 5.35 -32.13
N ILE A 81 -17.40 6.46 -31.85
CA ILE A 81 -16.89 7.50 -30.94
C ILE A 81 -16.87 7.00 -29.51
N GLU A 82 -17.96 6.37 -29.06
CA GLU A 82 -18.05 5.81 -27.70
C GLU A 82 -17.07 4.65 -27.48
N VAL A 83 -16.86 3.80 -28.49
CA VAL A 83 -15.86 2.71 -28.43
C VAL A 83 -14.45 3.28 -28.32
N SER A 84 -14.12 4.30 -29.12
CA SER A 84 -12.81 4.95 -29.05
C SER A 84 -12.56 5.60 -27.68
N ASN A 85 -13.53 6.37 -27.19
CA ASN A 85 -13.47 6.99 -25.86
C ASN A 85 -13.34 5.95 -24.74
N GLY A 86 -14.13 4.87 -24.82
CA GLY A 86 -14.08 3.76 -23.88
C GLY A 86 -12.71 3.06 -23.88
N ARG A 87 -12.11 2.87 -25.06
CA ARG A 87 -10.78 2.27 -25.20
C ARG A 87 -9.67 3.14 -24.58
N ASP A 88 -9.72 4.45 -24.81
CA ASP A 88 -8.76 5.37 -24.22
C ASP A 88 -8.89 5.41 -22.69
N LEU A 89 -10.11 5.40 -22.17
CA LEU A 89 -10.39 5.32 -20.74
C LEU A 89 -9.90 3.99 -20.16
N TRP A 90 -10.14 2.89 -20.85
CA TRP A 90 -9.69 1.55 -20.48
C TRP A 90 -8.15 1.48 -20.38
N LYS A 91 -7.43 1.97 -21.40
CA LYS A 91 -5.96 2.03 -21.42
C LYS A 91 -5.42 2.85 -20.27
N LYS A 92 -6.01 4.02 -20.03
CA LYS A 92 -5.61 4.91 -18.92
C LYS A 92 -5.82 4.22 -17.57
N SER A 93 -6.96 3.56 -17.38
CA SER A 93 -7.26 2.83 -16.14
C SER A 93 -6.32 1.65 -15.94
N LEU A 94 -5.97 0.92 -17.00
CA LEU A 94 -4.99 -0.17 -16.96
C LEU A 94 -3.59 0.32 -16.57
N GLN A 95 -3.14 1.43 -17.14
CA GLN A 95 -1.86 2.04 -16.79
C GLN A 95 -1.84 2.50 -15.32
N ASN A 96 -2.91 3.13 -14.87
CA ASN A 96 -3.03 3.56 -13.47
C ASN A 96 -3.04 2.38 -12.51
N LEU A 97 -3.77 1.30 -12.85
CA LEU A 97 -3.79 0.07 -12.06
C LEU A 97 -2.40 -0.55 -11.95
N THR A 98 -1.72 -0.73 -13.07
CA THR A 98 -0.38 -1.33 -13.12
C THR A 98 0.64 -0.50 -12.35
N LYS A 99 0.59 0.83 -12.51
CA LYS A 99 1.45 1.76 -11.77
C LYS A 99 1.17 1.71 -10.28
N GLY A 100 -0.09 1.82 -9.87
CA GLY A 100 -0.48 1.78 -8.46
C GLY A 100 -0.06 0.46 -7.79
N MET A 101 -0.22 -0.69 -8.47
CA MET A 101 0.26 -1.98 -7.97
C MET A 101 1.78 -1.99 -7.79
N ALA A 102 2.55 -1.44 -8.75
CA ALA A 102 3.99 -1.34 -8.64
C ALA A 102 4.45 -0.41 -7.50
N ASP A 103 3.71 0.66 -7.24
CA ASP A 103 4.02 1.60 -6.15
C ASP A 103 3.71 0.97 -4.78
N VAL A 104 2.58 0.29 -4.63
CA VAL A 104 2.24 -0.48 -3.40
C VAL A 104 3.28 -1.57 -3.14
N ARG A 105 3.75 -2.28 -4.18
CA ARG A 105 4.83 -3.27 -4.06
C ARG A 105 6.11 -2.68 -3.50
N LYS A 106 6.49 -1.45 -3.93
CA LYS A 106 7.70 -0.76 -3.42
C LYS A 106 7.56 -0.39 -1.94
N VAL A 107 6.39 0.13 -1.55
CA VAL A 107 6.11 0.52 -0.15
C VAL A 107 6.18 -0.69 0.78
N GLN A 108 5.73 -1.86 0.32
CA GLN A 108 5.69 -3.11 1.08
C GLN A 108 6.84 -4.07 0.75
N ALA A 109 7.98 -3.56 0.28
CA ALA A 109 9.13 -4.39 -0.10
C ALA A 109 9.70 -5.24 1.05
N GLY A 110 9.39 -4.90 2.32
CA GLY A 110 9.77 -5.68 3.50
C GLY A 110 8.91 -6.93 3.74
N ASP A 111 7.76 -7.06 3.09
CA ASP A 111 6.88 -8.23 3.18
C ASP A 111 6.97 -9.05 1.88
N ALA A 112 7.77 -10.13 1.93
CA ALA A 112 8.01 -10.98 0.77
C ALA A 112 6.73 -11.66 0.25
N SER A 113 5.81 -12.05 1.14
CA SER A 113 4.56 -12.71 0.76
C SER A 113 3.62 -11.75 0.05
N PHE A 114 3.58 -10.51 0.51
CA PHE A 114 2.80 -9.45 -0.12
C PHE A 114 3.38 -9.06 -1.48
N ALA A 115 4.70 -8.93 -1.59
CA ALA A 115 5.37 -8.64 -2.85
C ALA A 115 5.11 -9.72 -3.91
N GLU A 116 5.17 -11.00 -3.53
CA GLU A 116 4.85 -12.13 -4.41
C GLU A 116 3.40 -12.11 -4.88
N ALA A 117 2.45 -11.80 -3.98
CA ALA A 117 1.04 -11.67 -4.33
C ALA A 117 0.79 -10.55 -5.35
N ILE A 118 1.45 -9.40 -5.20
CA ILE A 118 1.36 -8.30 -6.17
C ILE A 118 2.01 -8.68 -7.50
N ASP A 119 3.17 -9.34 -7.49
CA ASP A 119 3.84 -9.79 -8.72
C ASP A 119 2.97 -10.77 -9.51
N LYS A 120 2.29 -11.69 -8.82
CA LYS A 120 1.31 -12.61 -9.43
C LYS A 120 0.13 -11.84 -10.01
N ALA A 121 -0.45 -10.91 -9.27
CA ALA A 121 -1.56 -10.11 -9.75
C ALA A 121 -1.17 -9.23 -10.95
N LEU A 122 0.05 -8.69 -11.00
CA LEU A 122 0.58 -7.98 -12.19
C LEU A 122 0.69 -8.89 -13.41
N ALA A 123 1.09 -10.15 -13.22
CA ALA A 123 1.14 -11.12 -14.30
C ALA A 123 -0.26 -11.45 -14.84
N GLU A 124 -1.24 -11.62 -13.94
CA GLU A 124 -2.65 -11.86 -14.31
C GLU A 124 -3.25 -10.66 -15.06
N VAL A 125 -2.92 -9.43 -14.66
CA VAL A 125 -3.35 -8.21 -15.38
C VAL A 125 -2.78 -8.15 -16.80
N LYS A 126 -1.53 -8.54 -17.01
CA LYS A 126 -0.92 -8.62 -18.34
C LYS A 126 -1.56 -9.69 -19.24
N GLU A 127 -1.86 -10.83 -18.65
CA GLU A 127 -2.56 -11.91 -19.36
C GLU A 127 -3.97 -11.48 -19.76
N TYR A 128 -4.67 -10.80 -18.85
CA TYR A 128 -5.97 -10.22 -19.13
C TYR A 128 -5.91 -9.19 -20.26
N GLU A 129 -4.93 -8.26 -20.24
CA GLU A 129 -4.72 -7.29 -21.32
C GLU A 129 -4.52 -7.97 -22.67
N ALA A 130 -3.67 -9.00 -22.71
CA ALA A 130 -3.40 -9.77 -23.92
C ALA A 130 -4.65 -10.50 -24.44
N GLY A 131 -5.51 -10.96 -23.54
CA GLY A 131 -6.75 -11.66 -23.90
C GLY A 131 -7.86 -10.76 -24.43
N ILE A 132 -7.99 -9.52 -23.87
CA ILE A 132 -9.08 -8.62 -24.23
C ILE A 132 -8.75 -7.71 -25.43
N SER A 133 -7.48 -7.40 -25.65
CA SER A 133 -7.06 -6.51 -26.74
C SER A 133 -7.54 -6.97 -28.13
N PRO A 134 -7.48 -8.26 -28.50
CA PRO A 134 -8.02 -8.75 -29.77
C PRO A 134 -9.54 -8.57 -29.91
N VAL A 135 -10.27 -8.62 -28.79
CA VAL A 135 -11.74 -8.41 -28.79
C VAL A 135 -12.05 -6.97 -29.15
N PHE A 136 -11.34 -6.01 -28.59
CA PHE A 136 -11.50 -4.60 -28.92
C PHE A 136 -11.15 -4.30 -30.39
N GLU A 137 -10.10 -4.94 -30.90
CA GLU A 137 -9.73 -4.81 -32.32
C GLU A 137 -10.82 -5.39 -33.25
N GLN A 138 -11.46 -6.49 -32.87
CA GLN A 138 -12.56 -7.04 -33.63
C GLN A 138 -13.79 -6.13 -33.64
N ILE A 139 -14.13 -5.50 -32.53
CA ILE A 139 -15.20 -4.51 -32.41
C ILE A 139 -14.93 -3.32 -33.35
N GLU A 140 -13.70 -2.77 -33.33
CA GLU A 140 -13.33 -1.67 -34.22
C GLU A 140 -13.36 -2.03 -35.69
N ARG A 141 -12.89 -3.22 -36.10
CA ARG A 141 -12.95 -3.71 -37.49
C ARG A 141 -14.38 -3.89 -37.96
N ALA A 142 -15.23 -4.49 -37.14
CA ALA A 142 -16.64 -4.65 -37.46
C ALA A 142 -17.37 -3.32 -37.68
N GLN A 143 -16.97 -2.25 -36.99
CA GLN A 143 -17.50 -0.92 -37.20
C GLN A 143 -17.02 -0.30 -38.52
N ILE A 144 -15.76 -0.50 -38.89
CA ILE A 144 -15.20 0.00 -40.16
C ILE A 144 -15.90 -0.70 -41.34
N ASP A 145 -16.04 -2.01 -41.27
CA ASP A 145 -16.71 -2.80 -42.32
C ASP A 145 -18.20 -2.41 -42.46
N GLY A 146 -18.88 -2.15 -41.32
CA GLY A 146 -20.27 -1.68 -41.31
C GLY A 146 -20.43 -0.27 -41.89
N ALA A 147 -19.48 0.61 -41.68
CA ALA A 147 -19.48 1.96 -42.21
C ALA A 147 -19.19 2.01 -43.74
N VAL A 148 -18.34 1.10 -44.22
CA VAL A 148 -17.98 1.01 -45.66
C VAL A 148 -19.05 0.25 -46.45
N GLY A 149 -19.76 -0.70 -45.84
CA GLY A 149 -20.83 -1.49 -46.48
C GLY A 149 -22.16 -0.77 -46.57
N GLY A 150 -22.35 0.39 -45.94
CA GLY A 150 -23.56 1.20 -45.92
C GLY A 150 -23.58 2.40 -46.90
N ALA A 151 -22.56 2.53 -47.76
CA ALA A 151 -22.49 3.49 -48.85
C ALA A 151 -22.72 2.80 -50.17
#